data_2580b0d659e99dbc8688fa59a7ec419c
#
_entry.id   2580b0d659e99dbc8688fa59a7ec419c
#
_cell.length_a   1.000
_cell.length_b   1.000
_cell.length_c   1.000
_cell.angle_alpha   90.00
_cell.angle_beta   90.00
_cell.angle_gamma   90.00
#
_symmetry.space_group_name_H-M   'P 1'
#
loop_
_entity.id
_entity.type
_entity.pdbx_description
1 polymer ?
#
loop_
_entity_poly.entity_id
_entity_poly.type
_entity_poly.pdbx_seq_one_letter_code
_entity_poly.pdbx_strand_id
1 'polypeptide(L)'
;MSDYTLNPSYAQSSELNAYIANLPESFERSGILIWNGRNKIKAVDITINDVKRMVVKRFKRPNLIQKIGYIFRSHKARKSYQNGMEMIRRGINTPEPIAYVEIRKGLLLSDAYYLCKELTHCTEIRDAFEKEEWDKDVAKALAHFFAQLHERGILHNDMNNTNILFSNEEGEIHFTLIDINRVTFHDSIHTIPMKERIENMTRFTGRYDLFQFIAKEYASACGIPNPEQWAKEALMQKKQHDRNWNRRKAITHPLRTISKSS
;
A
#
# COMPACT_ATOMS: atom_id res chain seq x y z
N MET A 1 -20.28 -5.59 -19.77
CA MET A 1 -20.59 -6.45 -18.60
C MET A 1 -19.65 -6.03 -17.48
N SER A 2 -20.16 -5.78 -16.28
CA SER A 2 -19.35 -5.46 -15.09
C SER A 2 -19.24 -6.73 -14.23
N ASP A 3 -18.01 -7.06 -13.84
CA ASP A 3 -17.69 -8.08 -12.83
C ASP A 3 -17.28 -7.33 -11.57
N TYR A 4 -17.97 -7.58 -10.46
CA TYR A 4 -17.70 -6.91 -9.19
C TYR A 4 -17.91 -7.84 -8.00
N THR A 5 -17.24 -7.51 -6.91
CA THR A 5 -17.44 -8.16 -5.62
C THR A 5 -17.61 -7.08 -4.55
N LEU A 6 -18.62 -7.24 -3.73
CA LEU A 6 -18.90 -6.42 -2.56
C LEU A 6 -18.42 -7.14 -1.30
N ASN A 7 -17.93 -6.36 -0.35
CA ASN A 7 -17.79 -6.85 1.01
C ASN A 7 -19.21 -7.16 1.56
N PRO A 8 -19.44 -8.36 2.09
CA PRO A 8 -20.76 -8.76 2.60
C PRO A 8 -21.38 -7.76 3.59
N SER A 9 -20.56 -7.08 4.38
CA SER A 9 -21.02 -6.08 5.35
C SER A 9 -21.74 -4.88 4.70
N TYR A 10 -21.51 -4.64 3.41
CA TYR A 10 -22.06 -3.48 2.66
C TYR A 10 -23.02 -3.88 1.54
N ALA A 11 -23.25 -5.18 1.32
CA ALA A 11 -24.00 -5.69 0.16
C ALA A 11 -25.47 -5.23 0.12
N GLN A 12 -26.06 -4.92 1.27
CA GLN A 12 -27.48 -4.47 1.38
C GLN A 12 -27.68 -2.97 1.11
N SER A 13 -26.60 -2.18 0.94
CA SER A 13 -26.75 -0.75 0.68
C SER A 13 -27.25 -0.46 -0.72
N SER A 14 -28.48 0.08 -0.83
CA SER A 14 -29.06 0.50 -2.10
C SER A 14 -28.28 1.62 -2.75
N GLU A 15 -27.76 2.57 -1.96
CA GLU A 15 -26.95 3.69 -2.44
C GLU A 15 -25.64 3.22 -3.06
N LEU A 16 -24.91 2.28 -2.40
CA LEU A 16 -23.69 1.69 -2.93
C LEU A 16 -23.97 0.91 -4.22
N ASN A 17 -25.01 0.10 -4.22
CA ASN A 17 -25.40 -0.68 -5.40
C ASN A 17 -25.75 0.24 -6.58
N ALA A 18 -26.48 1.31 -6.35
CA ALA A 18 -26.79 2.32 -7.38
C ALA A 18 -25.52 3.03 -7.88
N TYR A 19 -24.58 3.38 -6.99
CA TYR A 19 -23.30 3.97 -7.37
C TYR A 19 -22.49 3.04 -8.28
N ILE A 20 -22.39 1.78 -7.91
CA ILE A 20 -21.61 0.75 -8.66
C ILE A 20 -22.27 0.46 -10.01
N ALA A 21 -23.60 0.34 -10.05
CA ALA A 21 -24.34 0.05 -11.29
C ALA A 21 -24.15 1.15 -12.34
N ASN A 22 -23.97 2.40 -11.90
CA ASN A 22 -23.77 3.55 -12.78
C ASN A 22 -22.29 3.92 -13.00
N LEU A 23 -21.31 3.07 -12.67
CA LEU A 23 -19.92 3.30 -13.04
C LEU A 23 -19.72 3.11 -14.55
N PRO A 24 -18.94 3.99 -15.24
CA PRO A 24 -18.04 5.01 -14.70
C PRO A 24 -18.68 6.39 -14.46
N GLU A 25 -19.94 6.61 -14.84
CA GLU A 25 -20.61 7.92 -14.79
C GLU A 25 -20.67 8.48 -13.37
N SER A 26 -21.01 7.66 -12.38
CA SER A 26 -21.05 8.05 -10.96
C SER A 26 -19.67 8.53 -10.48
N PHE A 27 -18.59 7.90 -10.93
CA PHE A 27 -17.22 8.36 -10.60
C PHE A 27 -16.91 9.73 -11.22
N GLU A 28 -17.36 10.03 -12.43
CA GLU A 28 -17.08 11.34 -13.05
C GLU A 28 -17.90 12.46 -12.41
N ARG A 29 -19.15 12.19 -12.03
CA ARG A 29 -20.12 13.18 -11.54
C ARG A 29 -19.99 13.51 -10.05
N SER A 30 -19.49 12.58 -9.23
CA SER A 30 -19.51 12.71 -7.77
C SER A 30 -18.12 12.64 -7.15
N GLY A 31 -18.03 13.15 -5.91
CA GLY A 31 -16.86 13.07 -5.06
C GLY A 31 -15.81 14.16 -5.30
N ILE A 32 -15.00 14.36 -4.26
CA ILE A 32 -13.89 15.32 -4.24
C ILE A 32 -12.64 14.60 -4.74
N LEU A 33 -11.94 15.21 -5.69
CA LEU A 33 -10.68 14.66 -6.23
C LEU A 33 -9.56 14.78 -5.18
N ILE A 34 -9.05 13.63 -4.69
CA ILE A 34 -7.92 13.56 -3.77
C ILE A 34 -6.61 13.51 -4.55
N TRP A 35 -6.58 12.73 -5.64
CA TRP A 35 -5.37 12.51 -6.41
C TRP A 35 -5.67 12.39 -7.91
N ASN A 36 -4.86 13.09 -8.73
CA ASN A 36 -4.96 13.07 -10.19
C ASN A 36 -3.59 12.77 -10.82
N GLY A 37 -3.16 11.54 -10.69
CA GLY A 37 -1.90 11.07 -11.27
C GLY A 37 -2.13 9.93 -12.26
N ARG A 38 -1.29 8.89 -12.19
CA ARG A 38 -1.45 7.67 -12.98
C ARG A 38 -2.81 7.00 -12.75
N ASN A 39 -3.27 6.97 -11.51
CA ASN A 39 -4.62 6.60 -11.11
C ASN A 39 -5.35 7.86 -10.68
N LYS A 40 -6.68 7.86 -10.73
CA LYS A 40 -7.51 8.92 -10.15
C LYS A 40 -8.14 8.40 -8.85
N ILE A 41 -8.11 9.22 -7.81
CA ILE A 41 -8.68 8.87 -6.50
C ILE A 41 -9.64 10.00 -6.09
N LYS A 42 -10.84 9.61 -5.72
CA LYS A 42 -11.87 10.52 -5.21
C LYS A 42 -12.37 10.06 -3.85
N ALA A 43 -12.67 11.00 -2.96
CA ALA A 43 -13.52 10.78 -1.80
C ALA A 43 -14.97 11.03 -2.21
N VAL A 44 -15.84 10.09 -1.89
CA VAL A 44 -17.27 10.13 -2.26
C VAL A 44 -18.07 10.01 -0.98
N ASP A 45 -18.93 11.01 -0.72
CA ASP A 45 -19.85 10.95 0.40
C ASP A 45 -20.90 9.87 0.12
N ILE A 46 -21.10 9.01 1.10
CA ILE A 46 -22.04 7.90 1.02
C ILE A 46 -22.42 7.49 2.45
N THR A 47 -23.67 7.09 2.64
CA THR A 47 -24.13 6.60 3.95
C THR A 47 -24.39 5.11 3.88
N ILE A 48 -23.43 4.32 4.41
CA ILE A 48 -23.54 2.87 4.48
C ILE A 48 -23.11 2.41 5.87
N ASN A 49 -24.06 1.98 6.70
CA ASN A 49 -23.81 1.64 8.09
C ASN A 49 -23.10 2.80 8.83
N ASP A 50 -21.87 2.59 9.32
CA ASP A 50 -21.01 3.59 9.96
C ASP A 50 -20.11 4.37 8.96
N VAL A 51 -20.13 4.00 7.68
CA VAL A 51 -19.33 4.65 6.64
C VAL A 51 -20.02 5.90 6.14
N LYS A 52 -19.42 7.07 6.37
CA LYS A 52 -19.90 8.37 5.88
C LYS A 52 -19.24 8.79 4.57
N ARG A 53 -18.06 8.24 4.30
CA ARG A 53 -17.29 8.54 3.09
C ARG A 53 -16.47 7.35 2.66
N MET A 54 -16.46 7.09 1.35
CA MET A 54 -15.62 6.08 0.74
C MET A 54 -14.56 6.70 -0.17
N VAL A 55 -13.43 6.04 -0.31
CA VAL A 55 -12.40 6.37 -1.29
C VAL A 55 -12.54 5.45 -2.49
N VAL A 56 -12.65 6.05 -3.67
CA VAL A 56 -12.77 5.34 -4.95
C VAL A 56 -11.50 5.57 -5.77
N LYS A 57 -10.74 4.51 -5.98
CA LYS A 57 -9.53 4.50 -6.80
C LYS A 57 -9.84 3.92 -8.16
N ARG A 58 -9.86 4.78 -9.19
CA ARG A 58 -9.91 4.36 -10.60
C ARG A 58 -8.50 4.10 -11.10
N PHE A 59 -8.23 2.91 -11.52
CA PHE A 59 -6.94 2.54 -12.10
C PHE A 59 -6.79 3.08 -13.53
N LYS A 60 -5.53 3.39 -13.91
CA LYS A 60 -5.21 3.75 -15.28
C LYS A 60 -5.76 2.69 -16.23
N ARG A 61 -6.48 3.15 -17.27
CA ARG A 61 -6.96 2.27 -18.34
C ARG A 61 -5.81 1.50 -18.98
N PRO A 62 -5.95 0.17 -19.10
CA PRO A 62 -4.90 -0.64 -19.69
C PRO A 62 -4.77 -0.38 -21.19
N ASN A 63 -3.53 -0.43 -21.70
CA ASN A 63 -3.29 -0.49 -23.15
C ASN A 63 -3.69 -1.87 -23.72
N LEU A 64 -3.66 -2.05 -25.05
CA LEU A 64 -4.13 -3.27 -25.70
C LEU A 64 -3.41 -4.53 -25.19
N ILE A 65 -2.08 -4.48 -25.06
CA ILE A 65 -1.27 -5.61 -24.56
C ILE A 65 -1.66 -5.96 -23.12
N GLN A 66 -1.86 -4.95 -22.29
CA GLN A 66 -2.30 -5.15 -20.90
C GLN A 66 -3.72 -5.72 -20.82
N LYS A 67 -4.63 -5.28 -21.72
CA LYS A 67 -6.00 -5.82 -21.80
C LYS A 67 -6.00 -7.33 -22.09
N ILE A 68 -5.17 -7.78 -23.04
CA ILE A 68 -4.99 -9.20 -23.34
C ILE A 68 -4.42 -9.93 -22.13
N GLY A 69 -3.40 -9.36 -21.46
CA GLY A 69 -2.83 -9.94 -20.25
C GLY A 69 -3.83 -10.09 -19.09
N TYR A 70 -4.83 -9.19 -18.99
CA TYR A 70 -5.89 -9.27 -17.97
C TYR A 70 -7.03 -10.24 -18.28
N ILE A 71 -6.99 -10.92 -19.42
CA ILE A 71 -7.86 -12.09 -19.65
C ILE A 71 -7.44 -13.24 -18.73
N PHE A 72 -6.12 -13.39 -18.51
CA PHE A 72 -5.54 -14.52 -17.77
C PHE A 72 -5.05 -14.16 -16.37
N ARG A 73 -5.02 -12.88 -16.00
CA ARG A 73 -4.50 -12.39 -14.72
C ARG A 73 -5.47 -11.43 -14.05
N SER A 74 -5.56 -11.54 -12.72
CA SER A 74 -6.34 -10.60 -11.91
C SER A 74 -5.80 -9.17 -12.05
N HIS A 75 -6.73 -8.22 -12.21
CA HIS A 75 -6.38 -6.82 -12.21
C HIS A 75 -6.03 -6.32 -10.80
N LYS A 76 -5.37 -5.17 -10.73
CA LYS A 76 -4.96 -4.55 -9.47
C LYS A 76 -6.13 -4.19 -8.55
N ALA A 77 -7.30 -3.86 -9.10
CA ALA A 77 -8.49 -3.57 -8.31
C ALA A 77 -8.94 -4.80 -7.50
N ARG A 78 -9.08 -5.95 -8.17
CA ARG A 78 -9.40 -7.23 -7.52
C ARG A 78 -8.34 -7.61 -6.48
N LYS A 79 -7.06 -7.47 -6.83
CA LYS A 79 -5.95 -7.74 -5.89
C LYS A 79 -5.99 -6.83 -4.66
N SER A 80 -6.26 -5.52 -4.84
CA SER A 80 -6.40 -4.60 -3.69
C SER A 80 -7.51 -5.05 -2.74
N TYR A 81 -8.65 -5.44 -3.29
CA TYR A 81 -9.78 -5.93 -2.50
C TYR A 81 -9.42 -7.23 -1.75
N GLN A 82 -8.94 -8.24 -2.46
CA GLN A 82 -8.61 -9.54 -1.88
C GLN A 82 -7.49 -9.42 -0.84
N ASN A 83 -6.44 -8.66 -1.15
CA ASN A 83 -5.33 -8.43 -0.22
C ASN A 83 -5.79 -7.65 1.01
N GLY A 84 -6.68 -6.66 0.86
CA GLY A 84 -7.21 -5.91 1.99
C GLY A 84 -8.04 -6.78 2.93
N MET A 85 -8.91 -7.62 2.39
CA MET A 85 -9.68 -8.59 3.19
C MET A 85 -8.77 -9.56 3.94
N GLU A 86 -7.73 -10.09 3.27
CA GLU A 86 -6.78 -11.00 3.90
C GLU A 86 -5.90 -10.32 4.95
N MET A 87 -5.46 -9.07 4.72
CA MET A 87 -4.72 -8.29 5.71
C MET A 87 -5.53 -8.08 6.98
N ILE A 88 -6.80 -7.67 6.85
CA ILE A 88 -7.71 -7.49 7.99
C ILE A 88 -7.91 -8.83 8.72
N ARG A 89 -8.11 -9.92 7.99
CA ARG A 89 -8.21 -11.27 8.58
C ARG A 89 -6.97 -11.66 9.38
N ARG A 90 -5.79 -11.22 8.94
CA ARG A 90 -4.51 -11.41 9.65
C ARG A 90 -4.26 -10.35 10.72
N GLY A 91 -5.21 -9.43 10.96
CA GLY A 91 -5.13 -8.38 11.97
C GLY A 91 -4.11 -7.28 11.65
N ILE A 92 -3.89 -6.97 10.38
CA ILE A 92 -3.11 -5.82 9.92
C ILE A 92 -4.05 -4.76 9.36
N ASN A 93 -3.88 -3.52 9.83
CA ASN A 93 -4.74 -2.42 9.42
C ASN A 93 -4.47 -1.99 7.97
N THR A 94 -5.55 -1.85 7.23
CA THR A 94 -5.62 -1.24 5.89
C THR A 94 -7.01 -0.64 5.74
N PRO A 95 -7.24 0.36 4.85
CA PRO A 95 -8.59 0.84 4.58
C PRO A 95 -9.53 -0.31 4.26
N GLU A 96 -10.62 -0.43 5.04
CA GLU A 96 -11.55 -1.56 4.89
C GLU A 96 -12.09 -1.62 3.46
N PRO A 97 -11.92 -2.75 2.75
CA PRO A 97 -12.40 -2.91 1.40
C PRO A 97 -13.93 -2.91 1.36
N ILE A 98 -14.50 -2.07 0.50
CA ILE A 98 -15.94 -2.04 0.22
C ILE A 98 -16.26 -2.87 -1.01
N ALA A 99 -15.55 -2.63 -2.12
CA ALA A 99 -15.77 -3.33 -3.37
C ALA A 99 -14.58 -3.26 -4.32
N TYR A 100 -14.54 -4.17 -5.29
CA TYR A 100 -13.88 -3.89 -6.56
C TYR A 100 -14.85 -4.04 -7.72
N VAL A 101 -14.62 -3.30 -8.81
CA VAL A 101 -15.43 -3.35 -10.02
C VAL A 101 -14.51 -3.40 -11.23
N GLU A 102 -14.70 -4.38 -12.10
CA GLU A 102 -14.03 -4.53 -13.39
C GLU A 102 -15.07 -4.42 -14.52
N ILE A 103 -14.96 -3.35 -15.32
CA ILE A 103 -15.85 -3.15 -16.49
C ILE A 103 -15.16 -3.71 -17.71
N ARG A 104 -15.83 -4.61 -18.43
CA ARG A 104 -15.32 -5.30 -19.59
C ARG A 104 -16.17 -5.04 -20.83
N LYS A 105 -15.51 -4.92 -21.99
CA LYS A 105 -16.11 -4.96 -23.33
C LYS A 105 -15.73 -6.29 -23.97
N GLY A 106 -16.67 -7.25 -23.98
CA GLY A 106 -16.35 -8.64 -24.22
C GLY A 106 -15.40 -9.17 -23.16
N LEU A 107 -14.30 -9.80 -23.55
CA LEU A 107 -13.25 -10.29 -22.64
C LEU A 107 -12.26 -9.21 -22.19
N LEU A 108 -12.24 -8.04 -22.85
CA LEU A 108 -11.23 -7.02 -22.62
C LEU A 108 -11.61 -6.05 -21.52
N LEU A 109 -10.71 -5.87 -20.54
CA LEU A 109 -10.88 -4.92 -19.44
C LEU A 109 -10.85 -3.48 -19.99
N SER A 110 -11.88 -2.69 -19.68
CA SER A 110 -12.02 -1.28 -20.06
C SER A 110 -11.65 -0.36 -18.90
N ASP A 111 -12.30 -0.55 -17.76
CA ASP A 111 -12.10 0.26 -16.55
C ASP A 111 -12.07 -0.65 -15.32
N ALA A 112 -11.39 -0.21 -14.27
CA ALA A 112 -11.34 -0.93 -13.01
C ALA A 112 -11.28 0.03 -11.82
N TYR A 113 -12.05 -0.29 -10.78
CA TYR A 113 -12.21 0.51 -9.58
C TYR A 113 -11.97 -0.34 -8.33
N TYR A 114 -11.38 0.28 -7.32
CA TYR A 114 -11.31 -0.25 -5.97
C TYR A 114 -11.93 0.77 -5.02
N LEU A 115 -12.85 0.33 -4.20
CA LEU A 115 -13.59 1.13 -3.23
C LEU A 115 -13.22 0.67 -1.83
N CYS A 116 -12.89 1.60 -0.94
CA CYS A 116 -12.60 1.31 0.46
C CYS A 116 -13.12 2.44 1.36
N LYS A 117 -13.24 2.15 2.66
CA LYS A 117 -13.58 3.16 3.68
C LYS A 117 -12.49 4.24 3.71
N GLU A 118 -12.90 5.51 3.86
CA GLU A 118 -11.95 6.60 4.06
C GLU A 118 -11.28 6.45 5.43
N LEU A 119 -9.97 6.71 5.45
CA LEU A 119 -9.23 6.84 6.70
C LEU A 119 -9.29 8.30 7.17
N THR A 120 -9.55 8.49 8.43
CA THR A 120 -9.51 9.78 9.12
C THR A 120 -8.37 9.78 10.13
N HIS A 121 -7.82 10.96 10.44
CA HIS A 121 -6.80 11.15 11.48
C HIS A 121 -5.49 10.37 11.29
N CYS A 122 -5.15 10.03 10.05
CA CYS A 122 -3.88 9.41 9.70
C CYS A 122 -3.00 10.37 8.91
N THR A 123 -1.68 10.30 9.16
CA THR A 123 -0.65 11.04 8.41
C THR A 123 0.33 10.07 7.76
N GLU A 124 1.01 10.50 6.70
CA GLU A 124 2.07 9.68 6.09
C GLU A 124 3.27 9.59 7.04
N ILE A 125 3.91 8.42 7.13
CA ILE A 125 5.09 8.22 7.98
C ILE A 125 6.25 9.14 7.58
N ARG A 126 6.24 9.62 6.34
CA ARG A 126 7.17 10.63 5.85
C ARG A 126 7.25 11.83 6.76
N ASP A 127 6.11 12.30 7.29
CA ASP A 127 6.03 13.52 8.10
C ASP A 127 6.73 13.37 9.46
N ALA A 128 6.88 12.14 9.95
CA ALA A 128 7.66 11.84 11.16
C ALA A 128 9.18 11.74 10.89
N PHE A 129 9.59 11.43 9.63
CA PHE A 129 10.95 11.04 9.31
C PHE A 129 11.73 12.02 8.43
N GLU A 130 11.08 12.97 7.75
CA GLU A 130 11.75 13.99 6.94
C GLU A 130 12.26 15.20 7.77
N LYS A 131 11.98 15.24 9.07
CA LYS A 131 12.54 16.24 9.99
C LYS A 131 14.04 16.01 10.21
N GLU A 132 14.77 17.04 10.61
CA GLU A 132 16.21 16.95 10.92
C GLU A 132 16.44 15.88 12.00
N GLU A 133 15.70 15.96 13.09
CA GLU A 133 15.58 14.88 14.08
C GLU A 133 14.29 14.11 13.82
N TRP A 134 14.43 12.84 13.45
CA TRP A 134 13.29 11.95 13.26
C TRP A 134 12.74 11.44 14.60
N ASP A 135 11.47 11.15 14.61
CA ASP A 135 10.75 10.67 15.79
C ASP A 135 11.18 9.24 16.14
N LYS A 136 11.85 9.08 17.29
CA LYS A 136 12.40 7.81 17.76
C LYS A 136 11.30 6.83 18.21
N ASP A 137 10.22 7.34 18.78
CA ASP A 137 9.13 6.50 19.28
C ASP A 137 8.34 5.94 18.10
N VAL A 138 8.05 6.77 17.10
CA VAL A 138 7.45 6.33 15.83
C VAL A 138 8.37 5.33 15.12
N ALA A 139 9.69 5.56 15.09
CA ALA A 139 10.64 4.66 14.45
C ALA A 139 10.71 3.30 15.15
N LYS A 140 10.72 3.27 16.48
CA LYS A 140 10.69 2.03 17.27
C LYS A 140 9.38 1.29 17.07
N ALA A 141 8.25 1.99 17.14
CA ALA A 141 6.93 1.41 16.89
C ALA A 141 6.84 0.81 15.47
N LEU A 142 7.41 1.50 14.44
CA LEU A 142 7.46 0.99 13.07
C LEU A 142 8.30 -0.29 12.95
N ALA A 143 9.41 -0.39 13.67
CA ALA A 143 10.23 -1.61 13.69
C ALA A 143 9.43 -2.81 14.23
N HIS A 144 8.71 -2.62 15.31
CA HIS A 144 7.81 -3.62 15.89
C HIS A 144 6.66 -3.97 14.93
N PHE A 145 6.10 -2.98 14.25
CA PHE A 145 5.08 -3.20 13.22
C PHE A 145 5.60 -4.04 12.05
N PHE A 146 6.83 -3.80 11.57
CA PHE A 146 7.46 -4.66 10.56
C PHE A 146 7.67 -6.09 11.04
N ALA A 147 8.08 -6.28 12.29
CA ALA A 147 8.19 -7.61 12.88
C ALA A 147 6.83 -8.32 12.89
N GLN A 148 5.78 -7.65 13.38
CA GLN A 148 4.42 -8.15 13.40
C GLN A 148 3.88 -8.47 11.99
N LEU A 149 4.17 -7.62 11.00
CA LEU A 149 3.78 -7.84 9.61
C LEU A 149 4.38 -9.13 9.05
N HIS A 150 5.69 -9.30 9.25
CA HIS A 150 6.41 -10.50 8.78
C HIS A 150 6.02 -11.75 9.56
N GLU A 151 5.80 -11.64 10.87
CA GLU A 151 5.32 -12.75 11.72
C GLU A 151 3.98 -13.31 11.20
N ARG A 152 3.11 -12.42 10.73
CA ARG A 152 1.83 -12.78 10.09
C ARG A 152 1.96 -13.23 8.64
N GLY A 153 3.18 -13.42 8.16
CA GLY A 153 3.46 -13.90 6.81
C GLY A 153 3.15 -12.89 5.72
N ILE A 154 3.29 -11.58 5.97
CA ILE A 154 2.92 -10.53 5.01
C ILE A 154 4.15 -9.79 4.50
N LEU A 155 4.30 -9.70 3.18
CA LEU A 155 5.24 -8.80 2.50
C LEU A 155 4.47 -7.80 1.64
N HIS A 156 4.66 -6.51 1.90
CA HIS A 156 3.94 -5.46 1.17
C HIS A 156 4.44 -5.27 -0.28
N ASN A 157 5.73 -5.51 -0.52
CA ASN A 157 6.42 -5.41 -1.82
C ASN A 157 6.42 -4.00 -2.48
N ASP A 158 5.88 -3.00 -1.82
CA ASP A 158 5.96 -1.58 -2.21
C ASP A 158 5.95 -0.65 -0.98
N MET A 159 6.71 -1.04 0.05
CA MET A 159 6.80 -0.38 1.36
C MET A 159 7.62 0.92 1.23
N ASN A 160 7.00 1.97 0.69
CA ASN A 160 7.57 3.30 0.67
C ASN A 160 6.90 4.19 1.74
N ASN A 161 7.50 5.34 2.02
CA ASN A 161 7.07 6.25 3.09
C ASN A 161 5.70 6.92 2.86
N THR A 162 5.14 6.83 1.66
CA THR A 162 3.77 7.32 1.36
C THR A 162 2.71 6.23 1.43
N ASN A 163 3.11 4.96 1.55
CA ASN A 163 2.21 3.82 1.66
C ASN A 163 2.04 3.33 3.10
N ILE A 164 2.74 3.96 4.04
CA ILE A 164 2.61 3.71 5.47
C ILE A 164 1.99 4.95 6.10
N LEU A 165 0.78 4.82 6.60
CA LEU A 165 0.12 5.85 7.39
C LEU A 165 0.23 5.51 8.87
N PHE A 166 0.21 6.52 9.72
CA PHE A 166 0.15 6.31 11.16
C PHE A 166 -0.82 7.30 11.81
N SER A 167 -1.38 6.90 12.93
CA SER A 167 -2.11 7.74 13.87
C SER A 167 -1.49 7.58 15.25
N ASN A 168 -1.66 8.59 16.08
CA ASN A 168 -1.32 8.53 17.50
C ASN A 168 -2.62 8.80 18.26
N GLU A 169 -3.14 7.77 18.89
CA GLU A 169 -4.38 7.82 19.68
C GLU A 169 -4.03 7.53 21.12
N GLU A 170 -4.21 8.53 21.99
CA GLU A 170 -3.95 8.41 23.45
C GLU A 170 -2.54 7.91 23.80
N GLY A 171 -1.54 8.18 22.93
CA GLY A 171 -0.16 7.74 23.12
C GLY A 171 0.17 6.40 22.45
N GLU A 172 -0.81 5.72 21.88
CA GLU A 172 -0.59 4.51 21.09
C GLU A 172 -0.43 4.83 19.61
N ILE A 173 0.66 4.32 19.01
CA ILE A 173 0.96 4.53 17.60
C ILE A 173 0.43 3.35 16.79
N HIS A 174 -0.52 3.64 15.92
CA HIS A 174 -1.12 2.67 15.02
C HIS A 174 -0.66 2.90 13.59
N PHE A 175 -0.37 1.81 12.87
CA PHE A 175 0.03 1.87 11.45
C PHE A 175 -1.05 1.28 10.57
N THR A 176 -1.25 1.92 9.41
CA THR A 176 -2.18 1.47 8.37
C THR A 176 -1.47 1.47 7.02
N LEU A 177 -1.55 0.36 6.29
CA LEU A 177 -0.92 0.20 4.99
C LEU A 177 -1.90 0.47 3.85
N ILE A 178 -1.45 1.24 2.86
CA ILE A 178 -2.20 1.53 1.63
C ILE A 178 -1.44 1.07 0.38
N ASP A 179 -2.10 1.11 -0.78
CA ASP A 179 -1.57 0.59 -2.07
C ASP A 179 -1.14 -0.88 -2.06
N ILE A 180 -1.97 -1.71 -1.48
CA ILE A 180 -1.75 -3.11 -1.11
C ILE A 180 -1.86 -4.11 -2.27
N ASN A 181 -1.96 -3.66 -3.52
CA ASN A 181 -2.17 -4.55 -4.68
C ASN A 181 -0.97 -5.46 -5.01
N ARG A 182 0.18 -5.25 -4.37
CA ARG A 182 1.40 -6.04 -4.52
C ARG A 182 1.71 -6.93 -3.33
N VAL A 183 0.92 -6.85 -2.28
CA VAL A 183 1.10 -7.68 -1.08
C VAL A 183 1.13 -9.15 -1.46
N THR A 184 2.02 -9.90 -0.85
CA THR A 184 2.08 -11.35 -0.90
C THR A 184 1.95 -11.94 0.50
N PHE A 185 1.36 -13.13 0.57
CA PHE A 185 1.10 -13.83 1.82
C PHE A 185 1.85 -15.14 1.86
N HIS A 186 2.42 -15.43 3.01
CA HIS A 186 3.12 -16.65 3.38
C HIS A 186 2.40 -17.28 4.57
N ASP A 187 2.65 -18.56 4.81
CA ASP A 187 2.00 -19.27 5.93
C ASP A 187 2.50 -18.75 7.29
N SER A 188 3.78 -18.37 7.38
CA SER A 188 4.40 -17.81 8.58
C SER A 188 5.66 -17.02 8.26
N ILE A 189 6.25 -16.35 9.27
CA ILE A 189 7.54 -15.68 9.16
C ILE A 189 8.66 -16.64 8.76
N HIS A 190 8.58 -17.90 9.18
CA HIS A 190 9.62 -18.91 8.92
C HIS A 190 9.70 -19.28 7.43
N THR A 191 8.62 -19.10 6.67
CA THR A 191 8.59 -19.32 5.23
C THR A 191 9.04 -18.13 4.41
N ILE A 192 9.30 -16.97 5.05
CA ILE A 192 9.84 -15.77 4.40
C ILE A 192 11.36 -15.74 4.52
N PRO A 193 12.12 -15.83 3.41
CA PRO A 193 13.57 -15.71 3.46
C PRO A 193 14.00 -14.38 4.06
N MET A 194 15.05 -14.39 4.87
CA MET A 194 15.56 -13.17 5.54
C MET A 194 15.84 -12.04 4.55
N LYS A 195 16.40 -12.38 3.39
CA LYS A 195 16.65 -11.42 2.32
C LYS A 195 15.38 -10.69 1.88
N GLU A 196 14.25 -11.38 1.74
CA GLU A 196 12.98 -10.78 1.33
C GLU A 196 12.41 -9.88 2.41
N ARG A 197 12.58 -10.24 3.70
CA ARG A 197 12.19 -9.36 4.82
C ARG A 197 12.98 -8.05 4.80
N ILE A 198 14.29 -8.11 4.56
CA ILE A 198 15.12 -6.92 4.43
C ILE A 198 14.69 -6.10 3.20
N GLU A 199 14.52 -6.74 2.03
CA GLU A 199 14.07 -6.06 0.82
C GLU A 199 12.72 -5.37 1.01
N ASN A 200 11.78 -5.98 1.72
CA ASN A 200 10.49 -5.37 2.04
C ASN A 200 10.62 -4.06 2.81
N MET A 201 11.64 -3.93 3.66
CA MET A 201 11.91 -2.73 4.45
C MET A 201 12.79 -1.68 3.73
N THR A 202 13.44 -1.98 2.60
CA THR A 202 14.45 -1.08 2.02
C THR A 202 13.90 0.25 1.51
N ARG A 203 12.61 0.37 1.23
CA ARG A 203 12.03 1.49 0.49
C ARG A 203 11.33 2.54 1.34
N PHE A 204 11.14 2.31 2.65
CA PHE A 204 10.37 3.24 3.49
C PHE A 204 11.13 4.54 3.79
N THR A 205 12.46 4.57 3.65
CA THR A 205 13.26 5.78 3.89
C THR A 205 14.49 5.83 2.98
N GLY A 206 14.95 7.04 2.66
CA GLY A 206 16.25 7.31 2.05
C GLY A 206 17.38 7.48 3.09
N ARG A 207 17.05 7.63 4.37
CA ARG A 207 18.02 7.89 5.46
C ARG A 207 18.62 6.57 5.96
N TYR A 208 19.94 6.47 5.93
CA TYR A 208 20.65 5.26 6.36
C TYR A 208 20.72 5.11 7.87
N ASP A 209 20.81 6.23 8.61
CA ASP A 209 20.78 6.28 10.07
C ASP A 209 19.46 5.73 10.62
N LEU A 210 18.35 6.24 10.12
CA LEU A 210 17.00 5.80 10.45
C LEU A 210 16.78 4.33 10.09
N PHE A 211 17.21 3.92 8.87
CA PHE A 211 17.09 2.53 8.44
C PHE A 211 17.84 1.59 9.39
N GLN A 212 19.08 1.95 9.77
CA GLN A 212 19.91 1.12 10.66
C GLN A 212 19.28 1.01 12.05
N PHE A 213 18.72 2.10 12.58
CA PHE A 213 18.00 2.08 13.85
C PHE A 213 16.80 1.13 13.79
N ILE A 214 15.93 1.29 12.79
CA ILE A 214 14.74 0.45 12.62
C ILE A 214 15.12 -1.02 12.40
N ALA A 215 16.18 -1.29 11.63
CA ALA A 215 16.67 -2.64 11.42
C ALA A 215 17.16 -3.31 12.72
N LYS A 216 17.83 -2.54 13.60
CA LYS A 216 18.24 -3.03 14.92
C LYS A 216 17.04 -3.37 15.80
N GLU A 217 16.10 -2.44 15.93
CA GLU A 217 14.89 -2.64 16.71
C GLU A 217 14.02 -3.81 16.17
N TYR A 218 13.92 -3.94 14.84
CA TYR A 218 13.28 -5.08 14.18
C TYR A 218 13.95 -6.41 14.55
N ALA A 219 15.29 -6.47 14.46
CA ALA A 219 16.03 -7.68 14.81
C ALA A 219 15.83 -8.06 16.29
N SER A 220 15.80 -7.08 17.17
CA SER A 220 15.49 -7.28 18.60
C SER A 220 14.07 -7.82 18.78
N ALA A 221 13.07 -7.23 18.12
CA ALA A 221 11.69 -7.66 18.20
C ALA A 221 11.46 -9.08 17.64
N CYS A 222 12.24 -9.48 16.62
CA CYS A 222 12.20 -10.82 16.04
C CYS A 222 13.06 -11.85 16.82
N GLY A 223 13.74 -11.47 17.90
CA GLY A 223 14.66 -12.36 18.64
C GLY A 223 15.89 -12.79 17.83
N ILE A 224 16.31 -12.01 16.84
CA ILE A 224 17.48 -12.32 16.02
C ILE A 224 18.73 -12.09 16.84
N PRO A 225 19.67 -13.07 16.89
CA PRO A 225 20.94 -12.92 17.60
C PRO A 225 21.75 -11.73 17.06
N ASN A 226 22.42 -11.00 17.96
CA ASN A 226 23.28 -9.88 17.62
C ASN A 226 22.59 -8.81 16.74
N PRO A 227 21.52 -8.13 17.23
CA PRO A 227 20.72 -7.18 16.45
C PRO A 227 21.55 -6.08 15.77
N GLU A 228 22.63 -5.63 16.40
CA GLU A 228 23.51 -4.60 15.85
C GLU A 228 24.29 -5.09 14.63
N GLN A 229 24.80 -6.31 14.68
CA GLN A 229 25.50 -6.92 13.54
C GLN A 229 24.52 -7.15 12.40
N TRP A 230 23.34 -7.69 12.71
CA TRP A 230 22.29 -7.89 11.72
C TRP A 230 21.86 -6.57 11.04
N ALA A 231 21.71 -5.50 11.80
CA ALA A 231 21.35 -4.17 11.26
C ALA A 231 22.42 -3.62 10.32
N LYS A 232 23.73 -3.87 10.59
CA LYS A 232 24.82 -3.51 9.66
C LYS A 232 24.72 -4.27 8.34
N GLU A 233 24.42 -5.56 8.39
CA GLU A 233 24.23 -6.41 7.21
C GLU A 233 23.00 -5.99 6.40
N ALA A 234 21.88 -5.71 7.07
CA ALA A 234 20.67 -5.17 6.45
C ALA A 234 20.94 -3.82 5.77
N LEU A 235 21.74 -2.94 6.40
CA LEU A 235 22.13 -1.66 5.81
C LEU A 235 23.00 -1.84 4.56
N MET A 236 23.89 -2.83 4.52
CA MET A 236 24.64 -3.13 3.29
C MET A 236 23.71 -3.56 2.14
N GLN A 237 22.71 -4.40 2.43
CA GLN A 237 21.71 -4.79 1.44
C GLN A 237 20.88 -3.58 0.96
N LYS A 238 20.46 -2.70 1.87
CA LYS A 238 19.78 -1.46 1.50
C LYS A 238 20.63 -0.60 0.58
N LYS A 239 21.89 -0.33 0.92
CA LYS A 239 22.82 0.45 0.07
C LYS A 239 22.99 -0.17 -1.32
N GLN A 240 23.03 -1.51 -1.41
CA GLN A 240 23.09 -2.21 -2.69
C GLN A 240 21.78 -2.08 -3.47
N HIS A 241 20.63 -2.21 -2.79
CA HIS A 241 19.31 -1.99 -3.39
C HIS A 241 19.20 -0.58 -3.98
N ASP A 242 19.59 0.46 -3.21
CA ASP A 242 19.49 1.85 -3.62
C ASP A 242 20.40 2.17 -4.82
N ARG A 243 21.63 1.60 -4.85
CA ARG A 243 22.52 1.69 -6.02
C ARG A 243 21.89 1.08 -7.27
N ASN A 244 21.31 -0.10 -7.14
CA ASN A 244 20.64 -0.80 -8.25
C ASN A 244 19.40 -0.03 -8.73
N TRP A 245 18.62 0.52 -7.79
CA TRP A 245 17.46 1.34 -8.08
C TRP A 245 17.83 2.61 -8.86
N ASN A 246 18.84 3.34 -8.39
CA ASN A 246 19.32 4.56 -9.04
C ASN A 246 19.88 4.29 -10.44
N ARG A 247 20.62 3.18 -10.64
CA ARG A 247 21.07 2.76 -11.97
C ARG A 247 19.90 2.49 -12.91
N ARG A 248 18.89 1.73 -12.47
CA ARG A 248 17.68 1.45 -13.29
C ARG A 248 16.93 2.74 -13.63
N LYS A 249 16.80 3.65 -12.67
CA LYS A 249 16.13 4.93 -12.87
C LYS A 249 16.87 5.81 -13.91
N ALA A 250 18.20 5.86 -13.86
CA ALA A 250 19.01 6.58 -14.84
C ALA A 250 18.84 6.03 -16.27
N ILE A 251 18.72 4.72 -16.42
CA ILE A 251 18.50 4.08 -17.73
C ILE A 251 17.08 4.35 -18.26
N THR A 252 16.07 4.29 -17.37
CA THR A 252 14.66 4.42 -17.79
C THR A 252 14.16 5.86 -17.95
N HIS A 253 14.86 6.86 -17.34
CA HIS A 253 14.51 8.27 -17.39
C HIS A 253 15.75 9.18 -17.52
N PRO A 254 16.51 9.10 -18.63
CA PRO A 254 17.78 9.80 -18.77
C PRO A 254 17.65 11.35 -18.75
N LEU A 255 16.49 11.91 -19.11
CA LEU A 255 16.28 13.36 -19.22
C LEU A 255 15.89 14.08 -17.92
N ARG A 256 15.61 13.36 -16.80
CA ARG A 256 15.24 13.99 -15.53
C ARG A 256 16.43 14.27 -14.58
N THR A 257 17.62 13.83 -14.96
CA THR A 257 18.83 13.96 -14.11
C THR A 257 19.60 15.26 -14.35
N ILE A 258 19.32 15.98 -15.45
CA ILE A 258 20.06 17.19 -15.85
C ILE A 258 19.51 18.48 -15.19
N SER A 259 18.31 18.48 -14.60
CA SER A 259 17.66 19.69 -14.06
C SER A 259 17.82 19.90 -12.54
N LYS A 260 18.74 19.19 -11.87
CA LYS A 260 18.99 19.33 -10.42
C LYS A 260 20.41 19.76 -10.07
N SER A 261 21.19 20.23 -11.03
CA SER A 261 22.49 20.87 -10.82
C SER A 261 22.50 22.26 -11.49
N SER A 262 21.69 23.15 -10.96
CA SER A 262 21.79 24.60 -11.19
C SER A 262 21.25 25.30 -9.97
#